data_e8c1b8cb2d5794d1ee05bd6f510bb752
#
_entry.id   e8c1b8cb2d5794d1ee05bd6f510bb752
#
_cell.length_a   1.000
_cell.length_b   1.000
_cell.length_c   1.000
_cell.angle_alpha   90.00
_cell.angle_beta   90.00
_cell.angle_gamma   90.00
#
_symmetry.space_group_name_H-M   'P 1'
#
loop_
_entity.id
_entity.type
_entity.pdbx_description
1 polymer ?
#
loop_
_entity_poly.entity_id
_entity_poly.type
_entity_poly.pdbx_seq_one_letter_code
_entity_poly.pdbx_strand_id
1 'polypeptide(L)'
;MHKEDFKIYIIGAGVSGLVAAQVLENKGYHPIILEASARAGGRVKTDITEGFQLDHGFQVLLSSYPAAQKYLDFKALKLQELKPGAVIFNNGKQQIIGDPLRDISTLFSTLFSGVGTFSDKFKIFQLNMKLKNKSIEAIFSSDEISTKAYLQEFGFSSQIIAQFFTPFFTGIFLENELTTSSRMFEFVFKMFGEGLAVLPKGGIEEISKQLVSNLKHTTFQYNTQVSSVSNDEIVLHTGEKLASTATIIATDASKLVSNAPPKNLIWKSCQTLYFTAKKRMINKPMIGLLSNAHGLVNNIFYHTSVATDTNNTEELLSVTVVKAHQLSEKQLIAAVTKQLKEECTIDHLTFLAIYHIKRALPDLKDIKYEVLPSETQLSSGIYLAGDVHLNGSLNAAMIAGEKAAMQVIASLK
;
A
#
# COMPACT_ATOMS: atom_id res chain seq x y z
N MET A 1 -21.76 0.36 34.21
CA MET A 1 -20.81 1.36 33.70
C MET A 1 -21.27 1.77 32.32
N HIS A 2 -21.37 3.07 32.03
CA HIS A 2 -21.74 3.51 30.68
C HIS A 2 -20.59 3.19 29.73
N LYS A 3 -20.90 2.95 28.45
CA LYS A 3 -19.88 2.56 27.45
C LYS A 3 -18.78 3.62 27.25
N GLU A 4 -19.13 4.88 27.42
CA GLU A 4 -18.23 6.03 27.37
C GLU A 4 -17.22 6.10 28.53
N ASP A 5 -17.51 5.43 29.67
CA ASP A 5 -16.64 5.40 30.83
C ASP A 5 -15.46 4.42 30.70
N PHE A 6 -15.54 3.46 29.75
CA PHE A 6 -14.45 2.52 29.54
C PHE A 6 -13.21 3.22 28.97
N LYS A 7 -12.08 3.02 29.62
CA LYS A 7 -10.77 3.53 29.15
C LYS A 7 -10.20 2.63 28.07
N ILE A 8 -10.65 2.84 26.82
CA ILE A 8 -10.18 2.09 25.65
C ILE A 8 -9.14 2.93 24.92
N TYR A 9 -7.92 2.42 24.85
CA TYR A 9 -6.82 3.07 24.13
C TYR A 9 -6.51 2.36 22.83
N ILE A 10 -6.14 3.14 21.82
CA ILE A 10 -5.63 2.65 20.54
C ILE A 10 -4.25 3.25 20.35
N ILE A 11 -3.23 2.41 20.19
CA ILE A 11 -1.86 2.87 19.98
C ILE A 11 -1.55 2.86 18.50
N GLY A 12 -1.42 4.07 17.93
CA GLY A 12 -1.18 4.33 16.51
C GLY A 12 -2.40 4.79 15.76
N ALA A 13 -2.30 5.97 15.13
CA ALA A 13 -3.32 6.58 14.27
C ALA A 13 -3.13 6.23 12.79
N GLY A 14 -2.60 5.05 12.46
CA GLY A 14 -2.62 4.49 11.11
C GLY A 14 -4.02 4.01 10.72
N VAL A 15 -4.21 3.62 9.47
CA VAL A 15 -5.52 3.18 8.94
C VAL A 15 -6.17 2.11 9.81
N SER A 16 -5.41 1.17 10.34
CA SER A 16 -5.93 0.11 11.23
C SER A 16 -6.50 0.66 12.53
N GLY A 17 -5.76 1.57 13.20
CA GLY A 17 -6.23 2.22 14.42
C GLY A 17 -7.44 3.12 14.20
N LEU A 18 -7.48 3.84 13.09
CA LEU A 18 -8.61 4.71 12.72
C LEU A 18 -9.89 3.90 12.46
N VAL A 19 -9.79 2.76 11.76
CA VAL A 19 -10.93 1.85 11.55
C VAL A 19 -11.36 1.22 12.88
N ALA A 20 -10.43 0.82 13.73
CA ALA A 20 -10.77 0.31 15.07
C ALA A 20 -11.55 1.34 15.89
N ALA A 21 -11.12 2.60 15.88
CA ALA A 21 -11.83 3.70 16.55
C ALA A 21 -13.25 3.88 16.00
N GLN A 22 -13.41 3.86 14.67
CA GLN A 22 -14.73 4.00 14.03
C GLN A 22 -15.67 2.86 14.42
N VAL A 23 -15.19 1.63 14.49
CA VAL A 23 -16.00 0.47 14.91
C VAL A 23 -16.43 0.61 16.38
N LEU A 24 -15.53 1.06 17.26
CA LEU A 24 -15.83 1.32 18.67
C LEU A 24 -16.86 2.45 18.83
N GLU A 25 -16.68 3.59 18.16
CA GLU A 25 -17.63 4.71 18.18
C GLU A 25 -19.02 4.29 17.72
N ASN A 26 -19.12 3.51 16.64
CA ASN A 26 -20.38 2.99 16.12
C ASN A 26 -21.13 2.09 17.12
N LYS A 27 -20.44 1.66 18.19
CA LYS A 27 -21.02 0.88 19.31
C LYS A 27 -21.20 1.70 20.60
N GLY A 28 -20.94 3.01 20.54
CA GLY A 28 -21.11 3.95 21.63
C GLY A 28 -19.95 4.01 22.61
N TYR A 29 -18.76 3.54 22.24
CA TYR A 29 -17.54 3.72 23.02
C TYR A 29 -16.80 4.99 22.57
N HIS A 30 -16.03 5.60 23.48
CA HIS A 30 -15.24 6.82 23.23
C HIS A 30 -13.73 6.50 23.36
N PRO A 31 -13.11 5.93 22.31
CA PRO A 31 -11.71 5.53 22.41
C PRO A 31 -10.75 6.73 22.40
N ILE A 32 -9.55 6.50 22.93
CA ILE A 32 -8.45 7.46 22.93
C ILE A 32 -7.34 6.91 22.06
N ILE A 33 -6.96 7.65 21.02
CA ILE A 33 -5.83 7.29 20.14
C ILE A 33 -4.57 7.99 20.62
N LEU A 34 -3.53 7.20 20.91
CA LEU A 34 -2.18 7.67 21.23
C LEU A 34 -1.32 7.53 19.97
N GLU A 35 -0.86 8.64 19.40
CA GLU A 35 -0.06 8.69 18.19
C GLU A 35 1.28 9.38 18.45
N ALA A 36 2.35 8.70 18.09
CA ALA A 36 3.71 9.21 18.33
C ALA A 36 4.08 10.40 17.44
N SER A 37 3.48 10.51 16.26
CA SER A 37 3.72 11.62 15.33
C SER A 37 2.75 12.79 15.53
N ALA A 38 2.99 13.91 14.85
CA ALA A 38 2.16 15.10 14.92
C ALA A 38 0.83 14.99 14.17
N ARG A 39 0.61 13.92 13.39
CA ARG A 39 -0.61 13.72 12.58
C ARG A 39 -0.93 12.25 12.36
N ALA A 40 -2.20 11.95 12.13
CA ALA A 40 -2.66 10.63 11.74
C ALA A 40 -2.17 10.22 10.34
N GLY A 41 -2.30 8.93 9.99
CA GLY A 41 -2.05 8.38 8.66
C GLY A 41 -1.05 7.22 8.66
N GLY A 42 -0.10 7.19 9.59
CA GLY A 42 0.91 6.13 9.63
C GLY A 42 1.77 6.15 8.34
N ARG A 43 1.67 5.10 7.51
CA ARG A 43 2.35 4.99 6.21
C ARG A 43 1.61 5.68 5.05
N VAL A 44 0.36 6.05 5.25
CA VAL A 44 -0.48 6.73 4.25
C VAL A 44 -0.39 8.22 4.49
N LYS A 45 0.59 8.87 3.85
CA LYS A 45 0.92 10.30 4.04
C LYS A 45 1.21 10.99 2.72
N THR A 46 0.86 12.27 2.66
CA THR A 46 1.17 13.19 1.56
C THR A 46 1.76 14.46 2.15
N ASP A 47 2.89 14.93 1.62
CA ASP A 47 3.45 16.23 1.96
C ASP A 47 3.20 17.23 0.81
N ILE A 48 3.15 18.51 1.12
CA ILE A 48 3.12 19.59 0.13
C ILE A 48 4.51 20.24 0.09
N THR A 49 5.17 20.12 -1.06
CA THR A 49 6.50 20.70 -1.28
C THR A 49 6.49 21.49 -2.57
N GLU A 50 6.87 22.75 -2.52
CA GLU A 50 6.89 23.68 -3.67
C GLU A 50 5.58 23.67 -4.47
N GLY A 51 4.45 23.50 -3.77
CA GLY A 51 3.11 23.44 -4.37
C GLY A 51 2.77 22.12 -5.05
N PHE A 52 3.57 21.07 -4.91
CA PHE A 52 3.25 19.70 -5.37
C PHE A 52 2.83 18.81 -4.21
N GLN A 53 1.96 17.84 -4.50
CA GLN A 53 1.56 16.77 -3.58
C GLN A 53 2.52 15.59 -3.74
N LEU A 54 3.28 15.29 -2.70
CA LEU A 54 4.28 14.22 -2.66
C LEU A 54 3.83 13.13 -1.68
N ASP A 55 3.38 12.01 -2.20
CA ASP A 55 3.04 10.85 -1.38
C ASP A 55 4.31 10.17 -0.84
N HIS A 56 4.25 9.62 0.37
CA HIS A 56 5.35 8.83 0.93
C HIS A 56 5.44 7.46 0.24
N GLY A 57 5.98 7.46 -0.98
CA GLY A 57 6.01 6.34 -1.89
C GLY A 57 4.88 6.39 -2.92
N PHE A 58 5.10 5.77 -4.08
CA PHE A 58 4.02 5.61 -5.06
C PHE A 58 3.04 4.55 -4.55
N GLN A 59 1.91 5.01 -4.05
CA GLN A 59 0.84 4.18 -3.52
C GLN A 59 -0.44 4.40 -4.33
N VAL A 60 -1.19 3.34 -4.55
CA VAL A 60 -2.52 3.41 -5.17
C VAL A 60 -3.54 2.67 -4.30
N LEU A 61 -4.77 3.15 -4.32
CA LEU A 61 -5.91 2.43 -3.77
C LEU A 61 -6.50 1.54 -4.87
N LEU A 62 -6.79 0.28 -4.57
CA LEU A 62 -7.59 -0.57 -5.45
C LEU A 62 -9.07 -0.39 -5.09
N SER A 63 -9.88 0.12 -6.02
CA SER A 63 -11.27 0.45 -5.77
C SER A 63 -12.15 -0.78 -5.48
N SER A 64 -11.67 -1.98 -5.80
CA SER A 64 -12.30 -3.26 -5.49
C SER A 64 -11.96 -3.83 -4.11
N TYR A 65 -11.09 -3.18 -3.33
CA TYR A 65 -10.79 -3.64 -1.97
C TYR A 65 -12.07 -3.62 -1.10
N PRO A 66 -12.54 -4.80 -0.61
CA PRO A 66 -13.82 -4.87 0.12
C PRO A 66 -13.85 -4.00 1.38
N ALA A 67 -12.76 -3.93 2.12
CA ALA A 67 -12.69 -3.10 3.32
C ALA A 67 -12.66 -1.61 2.96
N ALA A 68 -12.01 -1.23 1.86
CA ALA A 68 -12.01 0.16 1.41
C ALA A 68 -13.43 0.60 0.99
N GLN A 69 -14.17 -0.24 0.28
CA GLN A 69 -15.57 0.02 -0.07
C GLN A 69 -16.49 0.17 1.16
N LYS A 70 -16.16 -0.54 2.25
CA LYS A 70 -16.92 -0.50 3.50
C LYS A 70 -16.65 0.78 4.31
N TYR A 71 -15.42 1.24 4.36
CA TYR A 71 -14.98 2.29 5.30
C TYR A 71 -14.74 3.66 4.65
N LEU A 72 -14.63 3.74 3.32
CA LEU A 72 -14.31 4.97 2.62
C LEU A 72 -15.46 5.44 1.73
N ASP A 73 -15.72 6.74 1.74
CA ASP A 73 -16.55 7.40 0.75
C ASP A 73 -15.69 7.80 -0.47
N PHE A 74 -15.73 6.98 -1.50
CA PHE A 74 -14.96 7.17 -2.73
C PHE A 74 -15.32 8.46 -3.48
N LYS A 75 -16.59 8.91 -3.36
CA LYS A 75 -17.05 10.14 -3.98
C LYS A 75 -16.43 11.36 -3.29
N ALA A 76 -16.41 11.36 -1.96
CA ALA A 76 -15.80 12.44 -1.18
C ALA A 76 -14.28 12.52 -1.39
N LEU A 77 -13.60 11.38 -1.61
CA LEU A 77 -12.17 11.30 -1.93
C LEU A 77 -11.85 11.82 -3.35
N LYS A 78 -12.84 12.03 -4.21
CA LYS A 78 -12.67 12.49 -5.60
C LYS A 78 -11.62 11.66 -6.33
N LEU A 79 -11.78 10.34 -6.30
CA LEU A 79 -10.80 9.39 -6.83
C LEU A 79 -10.49 9.64 -8.30
N GLN A 80 -9.21 9.68 -8.62
CA GLN A 80 -8.66 9.81 -9.96
C GLN A 80 -8.24 8.43 -10.47
N GLU A 81 -8.77 8.02 -11.61
CA GLU A 81 -8.57 6.69 -12.16
C GLU A 81 -7.29 6.59 -12.99
N LEU A 82 -6.49 5.57 -12.70
CA LEU A 82 -5.38 5.17 -13.55
C LEU A 82 -5.91 4.25 -14.67
N LYS A 83 -5.34 4.39 -15.85
CA LYS A 83 -5.66 3.50 -16.97
C LYS A 83 -5.12 2.10 -16.73
N PRO A 84 -5.93 1.04 -16.97
CA PRO A 84 -5.50 -0.35 -16.84
C PRO A 84 -4.36 -0.69 -17.81
N GLY A 85 -3.21 -1.06 -17.25
CA GLY A 85 -2.03 -1.43 -18.02
C GLY A 85 -0.78 -0.66 -17.59
N ALA A 86 0.25 -0.74 -18.42
CA ALA A 86 1.54 -0.10 -18.20
C ALA A 86 2.22 0.31 -19.51
N VAL A 87 3.07 1.32 -19.43
CA VAL A 87 4.06 1.64 -20.47
C VAL A 87 5.37 0.95 -20.08
N ILE A 88 5.88 0.08 -20.92
CA ILE A 88 7.13 -0.64 -20.69
C ILE A 88 8.24 0.05 -21.48
N PHE A 89 9.27 0.47 -20.77
CA PHE A 89 10.49 1.00 -21.35
C PHE A 89 11.52 -0.11 -21.49
N ASN A 90 12.00 -0.30 -22.72
CA ASN A 90 13.04 -1.27 -23.04
C ASN A 90 13.97 -0.67 -24.10
N ASN A 91 15.22 -0.40 -23.71
CA ASN A 91 16.26 0.15 -24.60
C ASN A 91 15.79 1.38 -25.41
N GLY A 92 15.22 2.37 -24.73
CA GLY A 92 14.74 3.62 -25.34
C GLY A 92 13.42 3.51 -26.11
N LYS A 93 12.82 2.31 -26.21
CA LYS A 93 11.53 2.10 -26.86
C LYS A 93 10.41 2.01 -25.82
N GLN A 94 9.28 2.62 -26.15
CA GLN A 94 8.05 2.52 -25.35
C GLN A 94 7.11 1.50 -25.98
N GLN A 95 6.59 0.61 -25.14
CA GLN A 95 5.57 -0.38 -25.54
C GLN A 95 4.43 -0.32 -24.54
N ILE A 96 3.19 -0.32 -25.01
CA ILE A 96 2.02 -0.29 -24.14
C ILE A 96 1.45 -1.70 -24.04
N ILE A 97 1.29 -2.15 -22.78
CA ILE A 97 0.48 -3.32 -22.44
C ILE A 97 -0.72 -2.84 -21.65
N GLY A 98 -1.92 -3.13 -22.09
CA GLY A 98 -3.16 -2.72 -21.45
C GLY A 98 -4.14 -3.88 -21.34
N ASP A 99 -5.26 -3.65 -20.67
CA ASP A 99 -6.39 -4.57 -20.64
C ASP A 99 -7.43 -4.16 -21.68
N PRO A 100 -7.48 -4.82 -22.85
CA PRO A 100 -8.40 -4.45 -23.92
C PRO A 100 -9.89 -4.62 -23.57
N LEU A 101 -10.20 -5.44 -22.55
CA LEU A 101 -11.58 -5.64 -22.10
C LEU A 101 -12.09 -4.42 -21.32
N ARG A 102 -11.17 -3.64 -20.73
CA ARG A 102 -11.48 -2.48 -19.90
C ARG A 102 -11.15 -1.15 -20.59
N ASP A 103 -10.15 -1.15 -21.47
CA ASP A 103 -9.82 0.01 -22.31
C ASP A 103 -9.51 -0.47 -23.74
N ILE A 104 -10.53 -0.43 -24.58
CA ILE A 104 -10.44 -0.86 -25.98
C ILE A 104 -9.38 -0.08 -26.78
N SER A 105 -9.00 1.12 -26.32
CA SER A 105 -7.94 1.90 -26.97
C SER A 105 -6.56 1.27 -26.85
N THR A 106 -6.39 0.28 -25.95
CA THR A 106 -5.14 -0.46 -25.77
C THR A 106 -5.09 -1.77 -26.55
N LEU A 107 -6.16 -2.17 -27.24
CA LEU A 107 -6.27 -3.47 -27.93
C LEU A 107 -5.13 -3.67 -28.94
N PHE A 108 -4.97 -2.74 -29.88
CA PHE A 108 -3.95 -2.86 -30.92
C PHE A 108 -2.54 -2.75 -30.33
N SER A 109 -2.31 -1.79 -29.42
CA SER A 109 -1.00 -1.64 -28.78
C SER A 109 -0.61 -2.87 -27.96
N THR A 110 -1.55 -3.52 -27.29
CA THR A 110 -1.32 -4.75 -26.55
C THR A 110 -1.05 -5.92 -27.48
N LEU A 111 -1.86 -6.11 -28.53
CA LEU A 111 -1.70 -7.22 -29.47
C LEU A 111 -0.37 -7.15 -30.24
N PHE A 112 0.05 -5.95 -30.66
CA PHE A 112 1.26 -5.74 -31.44
C PHE A 112 2.47 -5.30 -30.59
N SER A 113 2.35 -5.21 -29.27
CA SER A 113 3.49 -4.97 -28.40
C SER A 113 4.49 -6.13 -28.50
N GLY A 114 5.79 -5.82 -28.50
CA GLY A 114 6.85 -6.84 -28.40
C GLY A 114 7.02 -7.41 -26.98
N VAL A 115 6.08 -7.12 -26.06
CA VAL A 115 6.09 -7.61 -24.69
C VAL A 115 5.41 -8.97 -24.63
N GLY A 116 6.18 -10.02 -24.36
CA GLY A 116 5.70 -11.39 -24.34
C GLY A 116 5.24 -11.91 -25.70
N THR A 117 4.72 -13.11 -25.72
CA THR A 117 4.20 -13.81 -26.91
C THR A 117 2.68 -13.64 -27.04
N PHE A 118 2.10 -14.02 -28.19
CA PHE A 118 0.64 -14.09 -28.32
C PHE A 118 0.01 -15.08 -27.32
N SER A 119 0.70 -16.21 -27.06
CA SER A 119 0.28 -17.18 -26.04
C SER A 119 0.21 -16.56 -24.67
N ASP A 120 1.16 -15.68 -24.30
CA ASP A 120 1.15 -14.98 -23.01
C ASP A 120 -0.06 -14.06 -22.87
N LYS A 121 -0.41 -13.33 -23.91
CA LYS A 121 -1.56 -12.43 -23.91
C LYS A 121 -2.87 -13.20 -23.72
N PHE A 122 -2.99 -14.36 -24.35
CA PHE A 122 -4.13 -15.25 -24.14
C PHE A 122 -4.17 -15.82 -22.71
N LYS A 123 -3.01 -16.18 -22.16
CA LYS A 123 -2.91 -16.64 -20.75
C LYS A 123 -3.25 -15.57 -19.73
N ILE A 124 -2.92 -14.30 -19.98
CA ILE A 124 -3.37 -13.18 -19.11
C ILE A 124 -4.90 -13.15 -19.08
N PHE A 125 -5.56 -13.30 -20.23
CA PHE A 125 -7.02 -13.38 -20.28
C PHE A 125 -7.56 -14.60 -19.50
N GLN A 126 -6.96 -15.80 -19.69
CA GLN A 126 -7.35 -17.01 -18.96
C GLN A 126 -7.16 -16.83 -17.44
N LEU A 127 -6.05 -16.24 -17.02
CA LEU A 127 -5.78 -15.95 -15.60
C LEU A 127 -6.83 -15.00 -15.02
N ASN A 128 -7.18 -13.94 -15.77
CA ASN A 128 -8.22 -13.00 -15.34
C ASN A 128 -9.57 -13.68 -15.16
N MET A 129 -9.98 -14.53 -16.13
CA MET A 129 -11.22 -15.30 -16.04
C MET A 129 -11.21 -16.31 -14.87
N LYS A 130 -10.08 -17.01 -14.67
CA LYS A 130 -9.90 -17.93 -13.53
C LYS A 130 -10.09 -17.19 -12.21
N LEU A 131 -9.43 -16.06 -12.03
CA LEU A 131 -9.44 -15.33 -10.77
C LEU A 131 -10.77 -14.59 -10.52
N LYS A 132 -11.44 -14.13 -11.57
CA LYS A 132 -12.79 -13.57 -11.45
C LYS A 132 -13.77 -14.56 -10.81
N ASN A 133 -13.66 -15.85 -11.14
CA ASN A 133 -14.53 -16.92 -10.63
C ASN A 133 -14.03 -17.55 -9.31
N LYS A 134 -12.83 -17.21 -8.83
CA LYS A 134 -12.25 -17.73 -7.58
C LYS A 134 -12.56 -16.77 -6.44
N SER A 135 -13.19 -17.24 -5.36
CA SER A 135 -13.44 -16.39 -4.19
C SER A 135 -12.15 -16.00 -3.48
N ILE A 136 -12.18 -14.92 -2.70
CA ILE A 136 -10.99 -14.48 -1.95
C ILE A 136 -10.58 -15.54 -0.92
N GLU A 137 -11.54 -16.17 -0.25
CA GLU A 137 -11.30 -17.25 0.72
C GLU A 137 -10.62 -18.44 0.03
N ALA A 138 -11.06 -18.81 -1.19
CA ALA A 138 -10.45 -19.87 -1.97
C ALA A 138 -9.01 -19.51 -2.40
N ILE A 139 -8.71 -18.22 -2.65
CA ILE A 139 -7.35 -17.76 -2.93
C ILE A 139 -6.46 -18.02 -1.71
N PHE A 140 -6.87 -17.55 -0.53
CA PHE A 140 -6.05 -17.65 0.68
C PHE A 140 -6.03 -19.05 1.30
N SER A 141 -6.90 -19.97 0.87
CA SER A 141 -6.92 -21.39 1.26
C SER A 141 -6.17 -22.31 0.28
N SER A 142 -5.69 -21.80 -0.87
CA SER A 142 -4.94 -22.59 -1.83
C SER A 142 -3.51 -22.84 -1.36
N ASP A 143 -2.83 -23.84 -1.97
CA ASP A 143 -1.41 -24.10 -1.71
C ASP A 143 -0.57 -22.85 -1.99
N GLU A 144 0.42 -22.63 -1.14
CA GLU A 144 1.28 -21.47 -1.21
C GLU A 144 2.60 -21.79 -1.89
N ILE A 145 2.84 -21.18 -3.02
CA ILE A 145 4.11 -21.20 -3.75
C ILE A 145 4.57 -19.76 -4.01
N SER A 146 5.77 -19.56 -4.51
CA SER A 146 6.21 -18.22 -4.93
C SER A 146 5.42 -17.75 -6.15
N THR A 147 5.21 -16.43 -6.28
CA THR A 147 4.62 -15.82 -7.46
C THR A 147 5.35 -16.24 -8.73
N LYS A 148 6.70 -16.33 -8.69
CA LYS A 148 7.50 -16.78 -9.84
C LYS A 148 7.15 -18.21 -10.26
N ALA A 149 7.12 -19.14 -9.32
CA ALA A 149 6.75 -20.53 -9.59
C ALA A 149 5.32 -20.62 -10.14
N TYR A 150 4.38 -19.92 -9.54
CA TYR A 150 2.99 -19.85 -10.01
C TYR A 150 2.88 -19.40 -11.48
N LEU A 151 3.58 -18.32 -11.85
CA LEU A 151 3.57 -17.81 -13.22
C LEU A 151 4.19 -18.81 -14.21
N GLN A 152 5.27 -19.49 -13.80
CA GLN A 152 5.91 -20.53 -14.62
C GLN A 152 5.01 -21.76 -14.80
N GLU A 153 4.38 -22.25 -13.73
CA GLU A 153 3.43 -23.36 -13.76
C GLU A 153 2.18 -23.03 -14.57
N PHE A 154 1.72 -21.77 -14.54
CA PHE A 154 0.64 -21.29 -15.41
C PHE A 154 1.05 -21.29 -16.89
N GLY A 155 2.36 -21.39 -17.16
CA GLY A 155 2.95 -21.53 -18.48
C GLY A 155 3.28 -20.19 -19.16
N PHE A 156 3.42 -19.09 -18.41
CA PHE A 156 3.92 -17.84 -18.96
C PHE A 156 5.36 -17.97 -19.44
N SER A 157 5.71 -17.29 -20.52
CA SER A 157 7.09 -17.27 -21.02
C SER A 157 8.00 -16.48 -20.07
N SER A 158 9.29 -16.83 -20.08
CA SER A 158 10.32 -16.07 -19.35
C SER A 158 10.36 -14.60 -19.78
N GLN A 159 10.01 -14.33 -21.05
CA GLN A 159 9.98 -12.99 -21.62
C GLN A 159 8.92 -12.12 -20.95
N ILE A 160 7.66 -12.56 -20.86
CA ILE A 160 6.58 -11.76 -20.23
C ILE A 160 6.80 -11.64 -18.72
N ILE A 161 7.35 -12.69 -18.09
CA ILE A 161 7.70 -12.64 -16.66
C ILE A 161 8.74 -11.54 -16.43
N ALA A 162 9.83 -11.50 -17.20
CA ALA A 162 10.89 -10.51 -17.05
C ALA A 162 10.46 -9.09 -17.44
N GLN A 163 9.71 -8.94 -18.52
CA GLN A 163 9.39 -7.62 -19.08
C GLN A 163 8.19 -6.94 -18.44
N PHE A 164 7.24 -7.70 -17.89
CA PHE A 164 6.01 -7.16 -17.33
C PHE A 164 5.78 -7.57 -15.87
N PHE A 165 5.66 -8.89 -15.60
CA PHE A 165 5.28 -9.33 -14.24
C PHE A 165 6.32 -8.93 -13.20
N THR A 166 7.61 -9.15 -13.48
CA THR A 166 8.67 -8.78 -12.53
C THR A 166 8.66 -7.28 -12.22
N PRO A 167 8.83 -6.34 -13.14
CA PRO A 167 8.86 -4.93 -12.78
C PRO A 167 7.52 -4.42 -12.22
N PHE A 168 6.38 -4.96 -12.65
CA PHE A 168 5.08 -4.56 -12.12
C PHE A 168 4.90 -5.00 -10.67
N PHE A 169 5.15 -6.28 -10.37
CA PHE A 169 4.98 -6.81 -9.02
C PHE A 169 6.14 -6.47 -8.08
N THR A 170 7.33 -6.17 -8.59
CA THR A 170 8.41 -5.57 -7.80
C THR A 170 7.96 -4.25 -7.16
N GLY A 171 7.25 -3.40 -7.92
CA GLY A 171 6.71 -2.15 -7.38
C GLY A 171 5.63 -2.35 -6.30
N ILE A 172 4.90 -3.46 -6.34
CA ILE A 172 3.83 -3.78 -5.39
C ILE A 172 4.36 -4.53 -4.17
N PHE A 173 5.22 -5.52 -4.39
CA PHE A 173 5.73 -6.42 -3.34
C PHE A 173 7.04 -5.95 -2.73
N LEU A 174 7.66 -4.93 -3.31
CA LEU A 174 8.95 -4.36 -2.90
C LEU A 174 10.05 -5.41 -2.75
N GLU A 175 10.11 -6.32 -3.75
CA GLU A 175 11.17 -7.33 -3.90
C GLU A 175 11.32 -7.73 -5.38
N ASN A 176 12.52 -8.17 -5.79
CA ASN A 176 12.88 -8.27 -7.20
C ASN A 176 12.78 -9.69 -7.79
N GLU A 177 12.55 -10.70 -6.95
CA GLU A 177 12.64 -12.12 -7.35
C GLU A 177 11.29 -12.81 -7.50
N LEU A 178 10.18 -12.10 -7.23
CA LEU A 178 8.82 -12.64 -7.18
C LEU A 178 8.70 -13.83 -6.22
N THR A 179 9.35 -13.71 -5.04
CA THR A 179 9.28 -14.70 -3.95
C THR A 179 8.02 -14.57 -3.12
N THR A 180 7.33 -13.43 -3.20
CA THR A 180 6.05 -13.19 -2.50
C THR A 180 5.04 -14.27 -2.88
N SER A 181 4.20 -14.65 -1.92
CA SER A 181 3.19 -15.70 -2.04
C SER A 181 2.30 -15.55 -3.28
N SER A 182 2.04 -16.67 -3.94
CA SER A 182 1.06 -16.77 -5.02
C SER A 182 -0.35 -16.37 -4.60
N ARG A 183 -0.72 -16.55 -3.32
CA ARG A 183 -1.99 -16.09 -2.76
C ARG A 183 -2.09 -14.56 -2.84
N MET A 184 -1.01 -13.84 -2.48
CA MET A 184 -0.97 -12.39 -2.59
C MET A 184 -1.01 -11.93 -4.04
N PHE A 185 -0.30 -12.62 -4.94
CA PHE A 185 -0.35 -12.37 -6.38
C PHE A 185 -1.77 -12.53 -6.91
N GLU A 186 -2.44 -13.67 -6.67
CA GLU A 186 -3.80 -13.92 -7.13
C GLU A 186 -4.78 -12.87 -6.57
N PHE A 187 -4.66 -12.52 -5.28
CA PHE A 187 -5.51 -11.51 -4.65
C PHE A 187 -5.34 -10.14 -5.31
N VAL A 188 -4.10 -9.64 -5.44
CA VAL A 188 -3.84 -8.34 -6.06
C VAL A 188 -4.26 -8.33 -7.52
N PHE A 189 -3.96 -9.39 -8.27
CA PHE A 189 -4.36 -9.50 -9.69
C PHE A 189 -5.88 -9.53 -9.85
N LYS A 190 -6.60 -10.25 -8.97
CA LYS A 190 -8.07 -10.24 -8.92
C LYS A 190 -8.59 -8.83 -8.63
N MET A 191 -8.02 -8.13 -7.65
CA MET A 191 -8.45 -6.78 -7.29
C MET A 191 -8.23 -5.78 -8.46
N PHE A 192 -7.13 -5.90 -9.20
CA PHE A 192 -6.95 -5.15 -10.44
C PHE A 192 -7.98 -5.53 -11.52
N GLY A 193 -8.34 -6.80 -11.63
CA GLY A 193 -9.33 -7.27 -12.60
C GLY A 193 -10.77 -6.82 -12.30
N GLU A 194 -11.12 -6.60 -11.05
CA GLU A 194 -12.48 -6.23 -10.59
C GLU A 194 -12.67 -4.73 -10.31
N GLY A 195 -11.57 -4.00 -10.13
CA GLY A 195 -11.58 -2.57 -9.86
C GLY A 195 -10.47 -1.82 -10.57
N LEU A 196 -10.31 -0.56 -10.26
CA LEU A 196 -9.29 0.33 -10.80
C LEU A 196 -8.23 0.65 -9.74
N ALA A 197 -7.00 0.87 -10.19
CA ALA A 197 -6.04 1.62 -9.40
C ALA A 197 -6.46 3.09 -9.42
N VAL A 198 -6.58 3.69 -8.24
CA VAL A 198 -7.05 5.07 -8.10
C VAL A 198 -6.21 5.83 -7.09
N LEU A 199 -6.18 7.15 -7.24
CA LEU A 199 -5.54 8.08 -6.31
C LEU A 199 -6.59 9.10 -5.84
N PRO A 200 -6.67 9.41 -4.53
CA PRO A 200 -7.43 10.57 -4.08
C PRO A 200 -6.85 11.87 -4.69
N LYS A 201 -7.72 12.80 -5.08
CA LYS A 201 -7.29 14.06 -5.71
C LYS A 201 -6.31 14.86 -4.84
N GLY A 202 -6.48 14.83 -3.52
CA GLY A 202 -5.62 15.50 -2.55
C GLY A 202 -4.38 14.69 -2.11
N GLY A 203 -4.06 13.58 -2.78
CA GLY A 203 -2.99 12.65 -2.38
C GLY A 203 -3.50 11.50 -1.51
N ILE A 204 -2.63 10.51 -1.26
CA ILE A 204 -3.04 9.27 -0.57
C ILE A 204 -3.45 9.52 0.90
N GLU A 205 -2.96 10.59 1.54
CA GLU A 205 -3.32 10.96 2.93
C GLU A 205 -4.80 11.31 3.09
N GLU A 206 -5.52 11.66 2.03
CA GLU A 206 -6.96 11.93 2.10
C GLU A 206 -7.75 10.73 2.65
N ILE A 207 -7.26 9.51 2.47
CA ILE A 207 -7.82 8.30 3.07
C ILE A 207 -7.83 8.40 4.60
N SER A 208 -6.70 8.73 5.20
CA SER A 208 -6.61 8.85 6.66
C SER A 208 -7.32 10.09 7.18
N LYS A 209 -7.29 11.22 6.46
CA LYS A 209 -8.04 12.43 6.81
C LYS A 209 -9.54 12.18 6.82
N GLN A 210 -10.07 11.44 5.84
CA GLN A 210 -11.47 11.06 5.80
C GLN A 210 -11.85 10.18 7.00
N LEU A 211 -11.04 9.15 7.32
CA LEU A 211 -11.29 8.31 8.48
C LEU A 211 -11.29 9.13 9.79
N VAL A 212 -10.34 10.06 9.96
CA VAL A 212 -10.29 10.97 11.12
C VAL A 212 -11.54 11.86 11.16
N SER A 213 -11.97 12.42 10.01
CA SER A 213 -13.14 13.31 9.96
C SER A 213 -14.45 12.63 10.33
N ASN A 214 -14.54 11.32 10.17
CA ASN A 214 -15.68 10.50 10.54
C ASN A 214 -15.78 10.25 12.06
N LEU A 215 -14.68 10.41 12.81
CA LEU A 215 -14.64 10.20 14.25
C LEU A 215 -15.10 11.44 15.00
N LYS A 216 -16.14 11.30 15.84
CA LYS A 216 -16.78 12.42 16.56
C LYS A 216 -16.56 12.37 18.06
N HIS A 217 -16.30 11.18 18.60
CA HIS A 217 -16.15 10.92 20.05
C HIS A 217 -14.78 10.35 20.39
N THR A 218 -13.90 10.15 19.41
CA THR A 218 -12.52 9.70 19.62
C THR A 218 -11.63 10.88 20.01
N THR A 219 -10.90 10.74 21.11
CA THR A 219 -9.88 11.72 21.51
C THR A 219 -8.55 11.36 20.86
N PHE A 220 -7.88 12.33 20.23
CA PHE A 220 -6.55 12.16 19.66
C PHE A 220 -5.49 12.82 20.56
N GLN A 221 -4.48 12.05 20.94
CA GLN A 221 -3.28 12.54 21.59
C GLN A 221 -2.08 12.33 20.67
N TYR A 222 -1.75 13.36 19.89
CA TYR A 222 -0.59 13.40 19.02
C TYR A 222 0.70 13.67 19.81
N ASN A 223 1.86 13.39 19.20
CA ASN A 223 3.18 13.50 19.83
C ASN A 223 3.28 12.71 21.14
N THR A 224 2.49 11.63 21.27
CA THR A 224 2.37 10.80 22.47
C THR A 224 2.90 9.40 22.16
N GLN A 225 4.17 9.20 22.49
CA GLN A 225 4.84 7.92 22.28
C GLN A 225 4.64 7.00 23.48
N VAL A 226 4.18 5.77 23.21
CA VAL A 226 4.06 4.70 24.22
C VAL A 226 5.37 3.92 24.32
N SER A 227 5.79 3.61 25.53
CA SER A 227 7.00 2.80 25.82
C SER A 227 6.68 1.34 26.08
N SER A 228 5.59 1.06 26.80
CA SER A 228 5.18 -0.32 27.11
C SER A 228 3.68 -0.41 27.39
N VAL A 229 3.15 -1.62 27.26
CA VAL A 229 1.75 -1.96 27.52
C VAL A 229 1.69 -3.23 28.37
N SER A 230 0.90 -3.20 29.42
CA SER A 230 0.47 -4.34 30.21
C SER A 230 -1.06 -4.51 30.12
N ASN A 231 -1.62 -5.50 30.80
CA ASN A 231 -3.05 -5.82 30.71
C ASN A 231 -3.99 -4.67 31.09
N ASP A 232 -3.55 -3.81 32.01
CA ASP A 232 -4.36 -2.75 32.61
C ASP A 232 -3.66 -1.39 32.65
N GLU A 233 -2.42 -1.29 32.14
CA GLU A 233 -1.62 -0.06 32.19
C GLU A 233 -0.86 0.16 30.88
N ILE A 234 -0.78 1.41 30.47
CA ILE A 234 0.06 1.92 29.39
C ILE A 234 1.08 2.87 29.99
N VAL A 235 2.35 2.71 29.63
CA VAL A 235 3.43 3.62 30.06
C VAL A 235 3.86 4.45 28.85
N LEU A 236 3.79 5.76 28.99
CA LEU A 236 4.27 6.71 27.98
C LEU A 236 5.79 6.86 28.03
N HIS A 237 6.38 7.37 26.96
CA HIS A 237 7.82 7.67 26.93
C HIS A 237 8.25 8.73 27.97
N THR A 238 7.32 9.56 28.42
CA THR A 238 7.50 10.53 29.51
C THR A 238 7.59 9.88 30.88
N GLY A 239 7.24 8.59 31.02
CA GLY A 239 7.09 7.89 32.27
C GLY A 239 5.68 7.98 32.89
N GLU A 240 4.78 8.73 32.30
CA GLU A 240 3.37 8.79 32.72
C GLU A 240 2.70 7.43 32.53
N LYS A 241 1.84 7.05 33.48
CA LYS A 241 1.09 5.81 33.48
C LYS A 241 -0.39 6.07 33.31
N LEU A 242 -0.99 5.37 32.36
CA LEU A 242 -2.40 5.47 32.01
C LEU A 242 -3.10 4.13 32.33
N ALA A 243 -4.08 4.15 33.25
CA ALA A 243 -4.90 2.97 33.47
C ALA A 243 -5.79 2.68 32.27
N SER A 244 -5.84 1.43 31.82
CA SER A 244 -6.55 0.98 30.65
C SER A 244 -7.52 -0.15 30.95
N THR A 245 -8.73 -0.10 30.41
CA THR A 245 -9.66 -1.25 30.40
C THR A 245 -9.39 -2.16 29.21
N ALA A 246 -9.02 -1.60 28.07
CA ALA A 246 -8.65 -2.32 26.87
C ALA A 246 -7.69 -1.49 26.01
N THR A 247 -6.67 -2.13 25.45
CA THR A 247 -5.69 -1.50 24.59
C THR A 247 -5.59 -2.22 23.26
N ILE A 248 -5.88 -1.52 22.16
CA ILE A 248 -5.63 -2.00 20.79
C ILE A 248 -4.26 -1.48 20.35
N ILE A 249 -3.33 -2.39 20.05
CA ILE A 249 -2.03 -2.02 19.51
C ILE A 249 -2.11 -2.10 17.97
N ALA A 250 -2.18 -0.94 17.32
CA ALA A 250 -2.25 -0.77 15.87
C ALA A 250 -0.90 -0.32 15.27
N THR A 251 0.20 -0.74 15.90
CA THR A 251 1.58 -0.49 15.52
C THR A 251 2.42 -1.74 15.79
N ASP A 252 3.75 -1.63 15.75
CA ASP A 252 4.68 -2.73 16.03
C ASP A 252 4.60 -3.15 17.53
N ALA A 253 3.77 -4.15 17.81
CA ALA A 253 3.49 -4.62 19.16
C ALA A 253 4.74 -5.20 19.85
N SER A 254 5.70 -5.74 19.12
CA SER A 254 6.91 -6.36 19.67
C SER A 254 7.79 -5.39 20.46
N LYS A 255 7.60 -4.09 20.23
CA LYS A 255 8.29 -3.02 20.94
C LYS A 255 7.59 -2.57 22.23
N LEU A 256 6.33 -2.94 22.38
CA LEU A 256 5.46 -2.47 23.46
C LEU A 256 5.12 -3.57 24.46
N VAL A 257 5.07 -4.81 23.99
CA VAL A 257 4.74 -5.99 24.79
C VAL A 257 5.80 -7.06 24.58
N SER A 258 6.38 -7.54 25.65
CA SER A 258 7.37 -8.63 25.57
C SER A 258 6.77 -9.87 24.87
N ASN A 259 7.51 -10.39 23.89
CA ASN A 259 7.12 -11.57 23.12
C ASN A 259 5.85 -11.43 22.26
N ALA A 260 5.34 -10.22 22.00
CA ALA A 260 4.23 -10.03 21.08
C ALA A 260 4.59 -10.47 19.63
N PRO A 261 3.68 -11.16 18.91
CA PRO A 261 3.87 -11.48 17.49
C PRO A 261 3.62 -10.24 16.59
N PRO A 262 4.19 -10.23 15.36
CA PRO A 262 5.22 -11.15 14.89
C PRO A 262 6.59 -10.83 15.47
N LYS A 263 7.30 -11.85 15.89
CA LYS A 263 8.68 -11.68 16.39
C LYS A 263 9.62 -11.46 15.21
N ASN A 264 10.56 -10.51 15.36
CA ASN A 264 11.60 -10.23 14.36
C ASN A 264 11.04 -9.89 12.97
N LEU A 265 10.00 -9.06 12.92
CA LEU A 265 9.39 -8.63 11.67
C LEU A 265 10.43 -7.93 10.77
N ILE A 266 10.66 -8.51 9.60
CA ILE A 266 11.48 -7.93 8.55
C ILE A 266 10.63 -6.98 7.72
N TRP A 267 11.20 -5.84 7.35
CA TRP A 267 10.55 -4.85 6.52
C TRP A 267 11.24 -4.71 5.19
N LYS A 268 10.47 -4.77 4.14
CA LYS A 268 10.87 -4.36 2.80
C LYS A 268 10.87 -2.84 2.75
N SER A 269 11.82 -2.28 2.00
CA SER A 269 12.03 -0.84 1.88
C SER A 269 12.05 -0.42 0.42
N CYS A 270 11.76 0.86 0.19
CA CYS A 270 11.96 1.48 -1.12
C CYS A 270 12.39 2.94 -0.96
N GLN A 271 12.81 3.53 -2.06
CA GLN A 271 13.03 4.95 -2.17
C GLN A 271 12.14 5.51 -3.28
N THR A 272 11.59 6.68 -3.04
CA THR A 272 10.83 7.41 -4.06
C THR A 272 11.46 8.78 -4.24
N LEU A 273 11.94 9.03 -5.46
CA LEU A 273 12.47 10.34 -5.87
C LEU A 273 11.39 11.08 -6.63
N TYR A 274 11.28 12.36 -6.37
CA TYR A 274 10.41 13.28 -7.10
C TYR A 274 11.21 14.27 -7.90
N PHE A 275 10.77 14.46 -9.13
CA PHE A 275 11.36 15.44 -10.06
C PHE A 275 10.26 16.27 -10.69
N THR A 276 10.59 17.53 -11.03
CA THR A 276 9.78 18.30 -11.97
C THR A 276 10.33 18.16 -13.38
N ALA A 277 9.44 18.24 -14.37
CA ALA A 277 9.75 18.16 -15.78
C ALA A 277 8.86 19.13 -16.59
N LYS A 278 9.38 19.63 -17.71
CA LYS A 278 8.60 20.54 -18.59
C LYS A 278 7.51 19.83 -19.38
N LYS A 279 7.64 18.51 -19.62
CA LYS A 279 6.70 17.71 -20.40
C LYS A 279 6.64 16.28 -19.91
N ARG A 280 5.51 15.64 -20.12
CA ARG A 280 5.33 14.21 -19.87
C ARG A 280 5.76 13.37 -21.09
N MET A 281 6.43 12.25 -20.82
CA MET A 281 6.68 11.21 -21.85
C MET A 281 5.58 10.15 -21.88
N ILE A 282 4.78 10.04 -20.81
CA ILE A 282 3.60 9.18 -20.75
C ILE A 282 2.38 10.09 -20.66
N ASN A 283 1.61 10.20 -21.74
CA ASN A 283 0.48 11.13 -21.82
C ASN A 283 -0.79 10.63 -21.10
N LYS A 284 -0.94 9.31 -20.96
CA LYS A 284 -2.06 8.71 -20.23
C LYS A 284 -1.68 8.53 -18.77
N PRO A 285 -2.65 8.50 -17.82
CA PRO A 285 -2.39 8.18 -16.42
C PRO A 285 -2.09 6.68 -16.25
N MET A 286 -0.90 6.27 -16.67
CA MET A 286 -0.39 4.90 -16.64
C MET A 286 0.97 4.88 -15.96
N ILE A 287 1.24 3.78 -15.26
CA ILE A 287 2.57 3.50 -14.71
C ILE A 287 3.55 3.20 -15.86
N GLY A 288 4.76 3.75 -15.77
CA GLY A 288 5.89 3.36 -16.61
C GLY A 288 6.77 2.35 -15.89
N LEU A 289 7.05 1.23 -16.51
CA LEU A 289 7.89 0.15 -15.97
C LEU A 289 9.21 0.09 -16.74
N LEU A 290 10.30 -0.05 -16.02
CA LEU A 290 11.62 -0.28 -16.61
C LEU A 290 11.97 -1.76 -16.49
N SER A 291 12.14 -2.43 -17.63
CA SER A 291 12.38 -3.87 -17.68
C SER A 291 13.86 -4.25 -17.58
N ASN A 292 14.76 -3.28 -17.38
CA ASN A 292 16.19 -3.51 -17.22
C ASN A 292 16.50 -4.12 -15.85
N ALA A 293 16.81 -5.41 -15.81
CA ALA A 293 17.13 -6.13 -14.58
C ALA A 293 18.39 -5.57 -13.84
N HIS A 294 19.25 -4.81 -14.51
CA HIS A 294 20.45 -4.20 -13.93
C HIS A 294 20.23 -2.73 -13.52
N GLY A 295 19.12 -2.12 -13.95
CA GLY A 295 18.79 -0.75 -13.59
C GLY A 295 18.41 -0.57 -12.13
N LEU A 296 18.43 0.67 -11.65
CA LEU A 296 17.97 1.06 -10.31
C LEU A 296 16.47 1.36 -10.30
N VAL A 297 15.99 2.04 -11.35
CA VAL A 297 14.61 2.47 -11.47
C VAL A 297 13.70 1.27 -11.76
N ASN A 298 12.72 1.05 -10.91
CA ASN A 298 11.70 0.03 -11.12
C ASN A 298 10.52 0.58 -11.93
N ASN A 299 9.95 1.70 -11.49
CA ASN A 299 8.80 2.32 -12.14
C ASN A 299 8.82 3.83 -11.99
N ILE A 300 8.06 4.46 -12.87
CA ILE A 300 7.82 5.91 -12.87
C ILE A 300 6.32 6.20 -13.00
N PHE A 301 5.90 7.35 -12.46
CA PHE A 301 4.53 7.82 -12.63
C PHE A 301 4.48 9.35 -12.67
N TYR A 302 3.73 9.91 -13.64
CA TYR A 302 3.48 11.35 -13.68
C TYR A 302 2.21 11.67 -12.89
N HIS A 303 2.35 12.21 -11.68
CA HIS A 303 1.22 12.56 -10.80
C HIS A 303 0.31 13.61 -11.43
N THR A 304 0.86 14.49 -12.23
CA THR A 304 0.13 15.50 -13.01
C THR A 304 -0.63 14.93 -14.22
N SER A 305 -0.52 13.62 -14.49
CA SER A 305 -1.36 12.95 -15.49
C SER A 305 -2.82 12.77 -15.04
N VAL A 306 -3.09 12.92 -13.76
CA VAL A 306 -4.43 12.97 -13.15
C VAL A 306 -4.67 14.36 -12.52
N ALA A 307 -5.91 14.67 -12.16
CA ALA A 307 -6.21 15.92 -11.47
C ALA A 307 -5.69 15.88 -10.03
N THR A 308 -5.04 16.94 -9.60
CA THR A 308 -4.54 17.17 -8.24
C THR A 308 -5.19 18.42 -7.64
N ASP A 309 -5.08 18.61 -6.34
CA ASP A 309 -5.56 19.84 -5.67
C ASP A 309 -4.50 20.97 -5.70
N THR A 310 -3.37 20.75 -6.37
CA THR A 310 -2.31 21.75 -6.57
C THR A 310 -2.30 22.27 -7.99
N ASN A 311 -1.96 23.55 -8.16
CA ASN A 311 -1.94 24.24 -9.45
C ASN A 311 -0.49 24.54 -9.84
N ASN A 312 0.23 23.59 -10.42
CA ASN A 312 1.56 23.79 -10.96
C ASN A 312 1.54 23.72 -12.49
N THR A 313 2.47 24.44 -13.13
CA THR A 313 2.63 24.44 -14.59
C THR A 313 3.61 23.37 -15.06
N GLU A 314 4.43 22.85 -14.18
CA GLU A 314 5.36 21.76 -14.47
C GLU A 314 4.75 20.40 -14.15
N GLU A 315 5.29 19.38 -14.78
CA GLU A 315 4.92 17.98 -14.55
C GLU A 315 5.64 17.42 -13.33
N LEU A 316 4.93 16.69 -12.48
CA LEU A 316 5.50 15.96 -11.34
C LEU A 316 5.73 14.50 -11.69
N LEU A 317 6.98 14.06 -11.66
CA LEU A 317 7.41 12.70 -11.90
C LEU A 317 7.87 12.05 -10.60
N SER A 318 7.24 10.94 -10.20
CA SER A 318 7.78 10.05 -9.17
C SER A 318 8.56 8.90 -9.80
N VAL A 319 9.65 8.51 -9.14
CA VAL A 319 10.55 7.43 -9.55
C VAL A 319 10.78 6.51 -8.37
N THR A 320 10.41 5.23 -8.52
CA THR A 320 10.56 4.23 -7.45
C THR A 320 11.80 3.39 -7.67
N VAL A 321 12.62 3.30 -6.61
CA VAL A 321 13.80 2.42 -6.51
C VAL A 321 13.54 1.40 -5.41
N VAL A 322 13.52 0.12 -5.79
CA VAL A 322 13.32 -1.02 -4.86
C VAL A 322 14.64 -1.74 -4.60
N LYS A 323 15.52 -1.73 -5.59
CA LYS A 323 16.79 -2.44 -5.56
C LYS A 323 17.72 -1.88 -4.49
N ALA A 324 18.30 -2.75 -3.67
CA ALA A 324 19.31 -2.37 -2.69
C ALA A 324 20.59 -1.83 -3.38
N HIS A 325 21.15 -0.76 -2.84
CA HIS A 325 22.37 -0.13 -3.34
C HIS A 325 23.15 0.54 -2.19
N GLN A 326 24.42 0.89 -2.46
CA GLN A 326 25.32 1.59 -1.53
C GLN A 326 25.61 3.03 -1.95
N LEU A 327 24.79 3.60 -2.86
CA LEU A 327 24.99 4.95 -3.36
C LEU A 327 24.61 5.99 -2.31
N SER A 328 25.38 7.08 -2.22
CA SER A 328 24.92 8.28 -1.53
C SER A 328 23.76 8.90 -2.25
N GLU A 329 22.99 9.76 -1.58
CA GLU A 329 21.81 10.42 -2.17
C GLU A 329 22.17 11.15 -3.47
N LYS A 330 23.27 11.92 -3.48
CA LYS A 330 23.75 12.62 -4.68
C LYS A 330 24.08 11.64 -5.82
N GLN A 331 24.72 10.52 -5.51
CA GLN A 331 25.03 9.49 -6.51
C GLN A 331 23.78 8.79 -7.03
N LEU A 332 22.79 8.55 -6.15
CA LEU A 332 21.52 7.97 -6.53
C LEU A 332 20.73 8.86 -7.47
N ILE A 333 20.60 10.16 -7.14
CA ILE A 333 19.94 11.15 -7.99
C ILE A 333 20.61 11.20 -9.38
N ALA A 334 21.92 11.25 -9.43
CA ALA A 334 22.67 11.27 -10.69
C ALA A 334 22.46 9.98 -11.51
N ALA A 335 22.52 8.80 -10.86
CA ALA A 335 22.33 7.52 -11.52
C ALA A 335 20.89 7.34 -12.05
N VAL A 336 19.89 7.73 -11.27
CA VAL A 336 18.48 7.70 -11.67
C VAL A 336 18.23 8.65 -12.84
N THR A 337 18.69 9.88 -12.77
CA THR A 337 18.56 10.88 -13.86
C THR A 337 19.22 10.36 -15.16
N LYS A 338 20.41 9.77 -15.05
CA LYS A 338 21.11 9.17 -16.19
C LYS A 338 20.28 8.03 -16.78
N GLN A 339 19.78 7.10 -15.95
CA GLN A 339 18.99 5.96 -16.42
C GLN A 339 17.68 6.41 -17.10
N LEU A 340 16.98 7.40 -16.55
CA LEU A 340 15.76 7.95 -17.14
C LEU A 340 16.03 8.58 -18.52
N LYS A 341 17.16 9.25 -18.68
CA LYS A 341 17.56 9.81 -19.97
C LYS A 341 17.88 8.72 -21.00
N GLU A 342 18.65 7.69 -20.61
CA GLU A 342 19.12 6.63 -21.52
C GLU A 342 18.01 5.65 -21.90
N GLU A 343 17.18 5.24 -20.93
CA GLU A 343 16.18 4.20 -21.15
C GLU A 343 14.78 4.75 -21.48
N CYS A 344 14.43 5.94 -20.98
CA CYS A 344 13.10 6.52 -21.12
C CYS A 344 13.06 7.75 -22.02
N THR A 345 14.22 8.28 -22.45
CA THR A 345 14.33 9.57 -23.18
C THR A 345 13.75 10.75 -22.38
N ILE A 346 13.81 10.63 -21.04
CA ILE A 346 13.35 11.67 -20.11
C ILE A 346 14.58 12.48 -19.70
N ASP A 347 14.61 13.74 -20.07
CA ASP A 347 15.68 14.68 -19.78
C ASP A 347 15.15 15.96 -19.15
N HIS A 348 16.06 16.91 -18.82
CA HIS A 348 15.71 18.20 -18.21
C HIS A 348 14.85 18.07 -16.96
N LEU A 349 15.23 17.13 -16.08
CA LEU A 349 14.61 16.92 -14.79
C LEU A 349 15.24 17.83 -13.72
N THR A 350 14.40 18.45 -12.88
CA THR A 350 14.82 19.13 -11.67
C THR A 350 14.45 18.27 -10.47
N PHE A 351 15.44 17.92 -9.64
CA PHE A 351 15.20 17.13 -8.42
C PHE A 351 14.42 17.98 -7.41
N LEU A 352 13.37 17.38 -6.81
CA LEU A 352 12.50 18.04 -5.86
C LEU A 352 12.65 17.45 -4.44
N ALA A 353 12.50 16.13 -4.31
CA ALA A 353 12.55 15.47 -3.01
C ALA A 353 12.90 13.98 -3.13
N ILE A 354 13.31 13.36 -2.01
CA ILE A 354 13.49 11.93 -1.87
C ILE A 354 12.89 11.44 -0.56
N TYR A 355 12.18 10.34 -0.60
CA TYR A 355 11.66 9.61 0.57
C TYR A 355 12.34 8.26 0.69
N HIS A 356 13.00 8.04 1.84
CA HIS A 356 13.58 6.73 2.22
C HIS A 356 12.58 5.98 3.10
N ILE A 357 11.83 5.06 2.53
CA ILE A 357 10.74 4.36 3.20
C ILE A 357 11.26 3.02 3.74
N LYS A 358 11.86 3.07 4.93
CA LYS A 358 12.52 1.92 5.56
C LYS A 358 11.55 0.79 5.98
N ARG A 359 10.28 1.13 6.25
CA ARG A 359 9.22 0.20 6.67
C ARG A 359 8.03 0.33 5.76
N ALA A 360 8.26 0.07 4.46
CA ALA A 360 7.23 0.24 3.45
C ALA A 360 6.22 -0.90 3.48
N LEU A 361 6.69 -2.15 3.47
CA LEU A 361 5.86 -3.35 3.45
C LEU A 361 6.46 -4.41 4.39
N PRO A 362 5.64 -5.10 5.23
CA PRO A 362 6.13 -6.21 6.03
C PRO A 362 6.46 -7.41 5.14
N ASP A 363 7.56 -8.09 5.44
CA ASP A 363 7.89 -9.38 4.82
C ASP A 363 7.24 -10.50 5.61
N LEU A 364 6.09 -10.95 5.14
CA LEU A 364 5.24 -11.90 5.85
C LEU A 364 5.35 -13.30 5.25
N LYS A 365 5.36 -14.29 6.15
CA LYS A 365 5.10 -15.69 5.87
C LYS A 365 3.68 -16.01 6.36
N ASP A 366 3.04 -17.02 5.79
CA ASP A 366 1.69 -17.48 6.19
C ASP A 366 0.65 -16.34 6.13
N ILE A 367 0.53 -15.72 4.97
CA ILE A 367 -0.43 -14.63 4.76
C ILE A 367 -1.87 -15.12 4.85
N LYS A 368 -2.73 -14.31 5.48
CA LYS A 368 -4.16 -14.56 5.64
C LYS A 368 -4.97 -13.41 5.06
N TYR A 369 -6.21 -13.69 4.65
CA TYR A 369 -7.15 -12.65 4.27
C TYR A 369 -7.76 -11.97 5.50
N GLU A 370 -8.19 -12.77 6.46
CA GLU A 370 -8.78 -12.30 7.71
C GLU A 370 -8.42 -13.20 8.89
N VAL A 371 -8.74 -12.73 10.09
CA VAL A 371 -8.63 -13.48 11.36
C VAL A 371 -9.96 -13.40 12.08
N LEU A 372 -10.23 -14.38 12.96
CA LEU A 372 -11.36 -14.29 13.88
C LEU A 372 -11.11 -13.14 14.88
N PRO A 373 -12.14 -12.43 15.36
CA PRO A 373 -11.97 -11.43 16.40
C PRO A 373 -11.18 -11.94 17.62
N SER A 374 -11.47 -13.16 18.08
CA SER A 374 -10.78 -13.80 19.22
C SER A 374 -9.27 -14.00 19.00
N GLU A 375 -8.82 -14.19 17.76
CA GLU A 375 -7.39 -14.32 17.43
C GLU A 375 -6.61 -13.00 17.54
N THR A 376 -7.31 -11.86 17.64
CA THR A 376 -6.67 -10.56 17.84
C THR A 376 -6.28 -10.31 19.30
N GLN A 377 -6.81 -11.08 20.24
CA GLN A 377 -6.52 -10.94 21.66
C GLN A 377 -5.18 -11.59 22.02
N LEU A 378 -4.21 -10.76 22.39
CA LEU A 378 -2.89 -11.22 22.83
C LEU A 378 -2.91 -11.73 24.28
N SER A 379 -3.56 -10.98 25.15
CA SER A 379 -3.78 -11.28 26.56
C SER A 379 -5.01 -10.54 27.08
N SER A 380 -5.36 -10.71 28.33
CA SER A 380 -6.47 -9.94 28.94
C SER A 380 -6.22 -8.45 28.75
N GLY A 381 -7.17 -7.74 28.15
CA GLY A 381 -7.10 -6.29 27.91
C GLY A 381 -6.20 -5.84 26.78
N ILE A 382 -5.43 -6.71 26.10
CA ILE A 382 -4.52 -6.35 24.99
C ILE A 382 -4.96 -7.02 23.69
N TYR A 383 -5.13 -6.21 22.62
CA TYR A 383 -5.58 -6.64 21.31
C TYR A 383 -4.63 -6.13 20.22
N LEU A 384 -4.39 -6.93 19.21
CA LEU A 384 -3.49 -6.62 18.10
C LEU A 384 -4.27 -6.23 16.86
N ALA A 385 -3.85 -5.17 16.22
CA ALA A 385 -4.35 -4.71 14.93
C ALA A 385 -3.16 -4.35 14.02
N GLY A 386 -3.43 -4.25 12.72
CA GLY A 386 -2.40 -3.91 11.73
C GLY A 386 -2.31 -4.94 10.61
N ASP A 387 -1.90 -4.47 9.46
CA ASP A 387 -1.72 -5.27 8.24
C ASP A 387 -0.68 -6.40 8.40
N VAL A 388 0.23 -6.25 9.34
CA VAL A 388 1.28 -7.25 9.70
C VAL A 388 0.72 -8.57 10.19
N HIS A 389 -0.51 -8.60 10.65
CA HIS A 389 -1.19 -9.81 11.14
C HIS A 389 -1.96 -10.55 10.03
N LEU A 390 -2.01 -10.00 8.81
CA LEU A 390 -2.74 -10.56 7.68
C LEU A 390 -1.87 -10.70 6.42
N ASN A 391 -1.82 -9.67 5.56
CA ASN A 391 -1.12 -9.77 4.28
C ASN A 391 -0.42 -8.48 3.82
N GLY A 392 -0.27 -7.50 4.69
CA GLY A 392 0.48 -6.28 4.42
C GLY A 392 -0.25 -5.24 3.56
N SER A 393 -1.51 -5.43 3.15
CA SER A 393 -2.24 -4.49 2.31
C SER A 393 -3.02 -3.45 3.12
N LEU A 394 -3.42 -2.35 2.46
CA LEU A 394 -4.36 -1.38 3.03
C LEU A 394 -5.70 -2.04 3.44
N ASN A 395 -6.19 -2.98 2.61
CA ASN A 395 -7.37 -3.79 2.92
C ASN A 395 -7.20 -4.58 4.21
N ALA A 396 -6.04 -5.21 4.38
CA ALA A 396 -5.69 -5.96 5.59
C ALA A 396 -5.62 -5.08 6.84
N ALA A 397 -5.08 -3.85 6.70
CA ALA A 397 -5.04 -2.90 7.80
C ALA A 397 -6.44 -2.55 8.32
N MET A 398 -7.39 -2.34 7.42
CA MET A 398 -8.79 -2.05 7.77
C MET A 398 -9.47 -3.26 8.43
N ILE A 399 -9.30 -4.46 7.85
CA ILE A 399 -9.87 -5.70 8.41
C ILE A 399 -9.32 -5.97 9.82
N ALA A 400 -8.01 -5.87 10.01
CA ALA A 400 -7.39 -6.13 11.30
C ALA A 400 -7.86 -5.14 12.38
N GLY A 401 -8.02 -3.85 12.03
CA GLY A 401 -8.59 -2.85 12.92
C GLY A 401 -10.03 -3.18 13.33
N GLU A 402 -10.87 -3.57 12.37
CA GLU A 402 -12.24 -4.00 12.62
C GLU A 402 -12.31 -5.20 13.57
N LYS A 403 -11.54 -6.25 13.29
CA LYS A 403 -11.57 -7.49 14.09
C LYS A 403 -11.10 -7.26 15.53
N ALA A 404 -10.05 -6.45 15.72
CA ALA A 404 -9.58 -6.08 17.07
C ALA A 404 -10.65 -5.30 17.86
N ALA A 405 -11.29 -4.32 17.24
CA ALA A 405 -12.37 -3.57 17.88
C ALA A 405 -13.58 -4.46 18.20
N MET A 406 -13.94 -5.40 17.31
CA MET A 406 -15.01 -6.36 17.57
C MET A 406 -14.71 -7.24 18.78
N GLN A 407 -13.47 -7.68 18.96
CA GLN A 407 -13.07 -8.48 20.11
C GLN A 407 -13.12 -7.65 21.41
N VAL A 408 -12.66 -6.39 21.39
CA VAL A 408 -12.81 -5.49 22.54
C VAL A 408 -14.28 -5.38 22.94
N ILE A 409 -15.18 -5.13 21.98
CA ILE A 409 -16.62 -5.03 22.24
C ILE A 409 -17.19 -6.32 22.83
N ALA A 410 -16.74 -7.49 22.37
CA ALA A 410 -17.16 -8.79 22.90
C ALA A 410 -16.67 -9.02 24.32
N SER A 411 -15.47 -8.56 24.66
CA SER A 411 -14.86 -8.74 25.99
C SER A 411 -15.39 -7.79 27.06
N LEU A 412 -16.04 -6.67 26.66
CA LEU A 412 -16.60 -5.66 27.58
C LEU A 412 -18.11 -5.84 27.81
N LYS A 413 -18.73 -6.88 27.27
CA LYS A 413 -20.13 -7.25 27.54
C LYS A 413 -20.22 -8.08 28.82
#